data_8943b0f24abb616723cfc6401c851f30
#
_entry.id   8943b0f24abb616723cfc6401c851f30
#
_cell.length_a   1.000
_cell.length_b   1.000
_cell.length_c   1.000
_cell.angle_alpha   90.00
_cell.angle_beta   90.00
_cell.angle_gamma   90.00
#
_symmetry.space_group_name_H-M   'P 1'
#
loop_
_entity.id
_entity.type
_entity.pdbx_description
1 polymer ?
#
loop_
_entity_poly.entity_id
_entity_poly.type
_entity_poly.pdbx_seq_one_letter_code
_entity_poly.pdbx_strand_id
1 'polypeptide(L)'
;MSRRCCLSPLGPDAELPVGTRNVFARPYPTRMGQLGPLFSCVPSMQNFPRQVNAGENQDLYFATQLAFDALVDAGLRPHSPTPIKGSVRIGYAPPFNASTVNWLQHTAFLDQTMDIIRRFFPRSPEESLDEVRKKLVESLPAPNASSFLLGTGYRFASWIARECSFAGVATTMDAGILSGAAALQNAVADLVSGQADVALAGALTPPIPRAYLEGLSGAIPFSTRTELYPFAQEQEGTIPGEGGAFFVLKRRTDALRDHDRVYALVRSIAIGHNPEDDPSAILAQATEGSEIPVKTVGLIEADGSGIAVAEQREIDAVHRLWGEHRPGGPLVAMGSVKGNIGHTLRAAMAAGVVKASLSLFNRVLPPQIPPEHPHDSLANLASSAYLLGEARPWITGDSSSPRRAAVLGANFDATDPVGAAAKGGRSAVIVLEEEPEVRS
;
A
#
# COMPACT_ATOMS: atom_id res chain seq x y z
N MET A 1 -13.62 -16.05 -6.89
CA MET A 1 -13.06 -15.91 -8.26
C MET A 1 -11.84 -15.02 -8.19
N SER A 2 -10.65 -15.60 -8.28
CA SER A 2 -9.39 -14.86 -8.22
C SER A 2 -9.23 -14.06 -9.51
N ARG A 3 -9.37 -12.72 -9.43
CA ARG A 3 -8.92 -11.87 -10.53
C ARG A 3 -7.40 -11.79 -10.46
N ARG A 4 -6.74 -12.31 -11.47
CA ARG A 4 -5.31 -12.16 -11.64
C ARG A 4 -5.01 -10.67 -11.84
N CYS A 5 -4.31 -10.04 -10.88
CA CYS A 5 -3.57 -8.82 -11.18
C CYS A 5 -2.49 -9.22 -12.19
N CYS A 6 -2.68 -8.85 -13.44
CA CYS A 6 -1.69 -9.12 -14.46
C CYS A 6 -0.72 -7.95 -14.50
N LEU A 7 0.58 -8.22 -14.47
CA LEU A 7 1.59 -7.27 -14.91
C LEU A 7 1.35 -7.04 -16.41
N SER A 8 0.96 -5.84 -16.78
CA SER A 8 0.78 -5.49 -18.19
C SER A 8 1.90 -4.56 -18.65
N PRO A 9 2.37 -4.68 -19.91
CA PRO A 9 3.29 -3.68 -20.47
C PRO A 9 2.61 -2.33 -20.45
N LEU A 10 3.37 -1.26 -20.22
CA LEU A 10 2.91 0.10 -20.46
C LEU A 10 2.37 0.15 -21.89
N GLY A 11 1.15 0.69 -22.08
CA GLY A 11 0.48 0.71 -23.38
C GLY A 11 1.31 1.40 -24.47
N PRO A 12 0.98 1.19 -25.75
CA PRO A 12 1.72 1.74 -26.89
C PRO A 12 1.83 3.27 -26.90
N ASP A 13 0.93 3.98 -26.19
CA ASP A 13 0.97 5.44 -26.01
C ASP A 13 1.99 5.90 -24.94
N ALA A 14 2.73 4.98 -24.32
CA ALA A 14 3.76 5.28 -23.33
C ALA A 14 5.12 5.66 -23.96
N GLU A 15 5.22 5.76 -25.30
CA GLU A 15 6.43 6.26 -25.95
C GLU A 15 6.66 7.74 -25.61
N LEU A 16 7.87 8.04 -25.11
CA LEU A 16 8.30 9.41 -24.89
C LEU A 16 8.28 10.17 -26.23
N PRO A 17 7.75 11.40 -26.28
CA PRO A 17 7.94 12.25 -27.45
C PRO A 17 9.43 12.35 -27.76
N VAL A 18 9.78 12.07 -29.01
CA VAL A 18 11.15 12.20 -29.50
C VAL A 18 11.62 13.62 -29.21
N GLY A 19 12.63 13.78 -28.37
CA GLY A 19 13.20 15.09 -28.03
C GLY A 19 13.15 15.52 -26.56
N THR A 20 12.41 14.83 -25.68
CA THR A 20 12.51 15.07 -24.24
C THR A 20 13.80 14.44 -23.69
N ARG A 21 14.80 15.27 -23.39
CA ARG A 21 15.94 14.80 -22.60
C ARG A 21 15.43 14.32 -21.24
N ASN A 22 15.68 13.06 -20.90
CA ASN A 22 15.41 12.56 -19.58
C ASN A 22 16.15 13.42 -18.55
N VAL A 23 15.41 14.20 -17.79
CA VAL A 23 15.95 14.98 -16.68
C VAL A 23 16.41 14.05 -15.55
N PHE A 24 15.87 12.83 -15.51
CA PHE A 24 16.20 11.79 -14.55
C PHE A 24 16.98 10.67 -15.26
N ALA A 25 18.24 10.46 -14.85
CA ALA A 25 19.15 9.50 -15.46
C ALA A 25 18.86 8.03 -15.12
N ARG A 26 17.69 7.72 -14.52
CA ARG A 26 17.33 6.35 -14.09
C ARG A 26 16.31 5.73 -15.05
N PRO A 27 16.42 4.41 -15.31
CA PRO A 27 15.50 3.71 -16.19
C PRO A 27 14.09 3.65 -15.58
N TYR A 28 13.09 3.61 -16.42
CA TYR A 28 11.68 3.43 -16.05
C TYR A 28 11.32 1.97 -16.06
N PRO A 29 10.34 1.56 -15.22
CA PRO A 29 9.79 0.24 -15.31
C PRO A 29 9.07 0.07 -16.66
N THR A 30 9.33 -1.06 -17.30
CA THR A 30 8.65 -1.45 -18.56
C THR A 30 7.28 -2.09 -18.31
N ARG A 31 7.03 -2.49 -17.05
CA ARG A 31 5.75 -3.04 -16.58
C ARG A 31 5.42 -2.52 -15.20
N MET A 32 4.15 -2.51 -14.87
CA MET A 32 3.65 -2.25 -13.53
C MET A 32 2.40 -3.09 -13.27
N GLY A 33 2.15 -3.41 -12.01
CA GLY A 33 0.88 -4.00 -11.59
C GLY A 33 -0.22 -2.97 -11.73
N GLN A 34 -1.06 -3.12 -12.74
CA GLN A 34 -2.16 -2.20 -13.04
C GLN A 34 -3.50 -2.76 -12.60
N LEU A 35 -4.35 -1.88 -12.12
CA LEU A 35 -5.76 -2.17 -11.94
C LEU A 35 -6.41 -2.24 -13.33
N GLY A 36 -7.04 -3.37 -13.64
CA GLY A 36 -7.89 -3.47 -14.82
C GLY A 36 -9.05 -2.47 -14.76
N PRO A 37 -9.86 -2.33 -15.82
CA PRO A 37 -10.97 -1.37 -15.84
C PRO A 37 -11.90 -1.62 -14.66
N LEU A 38 -11.81 -0.76 -13.66
CA LEU A 38 -12.47 -0.86 -12.35
C LEU A 38 -14.00 -0.88 -12.44
N PHE A 39 -14.56 -0.37 -13.55
CA PHE A 39 -15.97 -0.03 -13.63
C PHE A 39 -16.88 -1.12 -14.21
N SER A 40 -16.36 -2.26 -14.63
CA SER A 40 -17.15 -3.26 -15.34
C SER A 40 -17.81 -4.34 -14.45
N CYS A 41 -17.59 -4.34 -13.14
CA CYS A 41 -17.82 -5.53 -12.33
C CYS A 41 -18.58 -5.39 -11.02
N VAL A 42 -19.11 -4.20 -10.66
CA VAL A 42 -19.84 -4.03 -9.40
C VAL A 42 -21.25 -3.53 -9.67
N PRO A 43 -22.28 -4.36 -9.39
CA PRO A 43 -23.69 -3.96 -9.57
C PRO A 43 -24.11 -2.75 -8.73
N SER A 44 -23.45 -2.51 -7.58
CA SER A 44 -23.74 -1.40 -6.68
C SER A 44 -23.34 -0.03 -7.22
N MET A 45 -22.47 0.03 -8.21
CA MET A 45 -22.09 1.29 -8.87
C MET A 45 -23.02 1.73 -10.00
N GLN A 46 -24.11 1.03 -10.24
CA GLN A 46 -25.09 1.47 -11.26
C GLN A 46 -25.70 2.84 -10.97
N ASN A 47 -25.65 3.29 -9.72
CA ASN A 47 -26.13 4.61 -9.26
C ASN A 47 -25.03 5.66 -9.09
N PHE A 48 -23.75 5.30 -9.24
CA PHE A 48 -22.69 6.31 -9.32
C PHE A 48 -22.74 6.98 -10.71
N PRO A 49 -22.48 8.29 -10.79
CA PRO A 49 -22.48 8.97 -12.07
C PRO A 49 -21.50 8.27 -13.02
N ARG A 50 -22.01 7.71 -14.09
CA ARG A 50 -21.23 6.97 -15.12
C ARG A 50 -20.20 7.82 -15.85
N GLN A 51 -20.21 9.12 -15.61
CA GLN A 51 -19.27 10.08 -16.14
C GLN A 51 -18.51 10.70 -14.97
N VAL A 52 -17.33 10.16 -14.68
CA VAL A 52 -16.32 10.89 -13.92
C VAL A 52 -15.90 12.05 -14.84
N ASN A 53 -16.37 13.25 -14.54
CA ASN A 53 -15.93 14.42 -15.29
C ASN A 53 -14.41 14.57 -15.18
N ALA A 54 -13.76 15.12 -16.21
CA ALA A 54 -12.30 15.25 -16.30
C ALA A 54 -11.64 15.99 -15.11
N GLY A 55 -12.42 16.59 -14.21
CA GLY A 55 -11.96 17.27 -13.00
C GLY A 55 -12.26 16.52 -11.70
N GLU A 56 -12.85 15.31 -11.74
CA GLU A 56 -13.22 14.56 -10.53
C GLU A 56 -12.08 13.65 -10.06
N ASN A 57 -11.99 13.47 -8.75
CA ASN A 57 -10.93 12.68 -8.14
C ASN A 57 -11.25 11.17 -8.25
N GLN A 58 -10.67 10.50 -9.26
CA GLN A 58 -10.83 9.06 -9.48
C GLN A 58 -10.35 8.23 -8.28
N ASP A 59 -9.35 8.69 -7.55
CA ASP A 59 -8.80 7.99 -6.38
C ASP A 59 -9.87 7.85 -5.30
N LEU A 60 -10.74 8.86 -5.16
CA LEU A 60 -11.82 8.85 -4.20
C LEU A 60 -12.88 7.80 -4.54
N TYR A 61 -13.22 7.66 -5.82
CA TYR A 61 -14.14 6.61 -6.26
C TYR A 61 -13.56 5.23 -6.01
N PHE A 62 -12.29 5.05 -6.32
CA PHE A 62 -11.59 3.80 -6.05
C PHE A 62 -11.60 3.45 -4.55
N ALA A 63 -11.23 4.41 -3.70
CA ALA A 63 -11.24 4.20 -2.26
C ALA A 63 -12.65 3.94 -1.70
N THR A 64 -13.67 4.65 -2.21
CA THR A 64 -15.06 4.44 -1.79
C THR A 64 -15.52 3.02 -2.16
N GLN A 65 -15.13 2.54 -3.35
CA GLN A 65 -15.42 1.16 -3.76
C GLN A 65 -14.77 0.13 -2.84
N LEU A 66 -13.48 0.31 -2.52
CA LEU A 66 -12.79 -0.58 -1.58
C LEU A 66 -13.46 -0.57 -0.20
N ALA A 67 -13.92 0.60 0.27
CA ALA A 67 -14.64 0.72 1.52
C ALA A 67 -15.99 -0.03 1.50
N PHE A 68 -16.74 0.11 0.41
CA PHE A 68 -18.01 -0.60 0.25
C PHE A 68 -17.82 -2.10 0.18
N ASP A 69 -16.83 -2.58 -0.58
CA ASP A 69 -16.54 -4.01 -0.68
C ASP A 69 -16.15 -4.60 0.68
N ALA A 70 -15.34 -3.88 1.47
CA ALA A 70 -14.97 -4.29 2.81
C ALA A 70 -16.18 -4.33 3.77
N LEU A 71 -17.07 -3.33 3.72
CA LEU A 71 -18.27 -3.31 4.55
C LEU A 71 -19.23 -4.44 4.16
N VAL A 72 -19.46 -4.65 2.87
CA VAL A 72 -20.34 -5.75 2.39
C VAL A 72 -19.78 -7.11 2.81
N ASP A 73 -18.45 -7.31 2.72
CA ASP A 73 -17.80 -8.54 3.18
C ASP A 73 -17.96 -8.75 4.70
N ALA A 74 -17.95 -7.67 5.47
CA ALA A 74 -18.20 -7.66 6.91
C ALA A 74 -19.70 -7.76 7.30
N GLY A 75 -20.59 -7.89 6.33
CA GLY A 75 -22.05 -7.91 6.60
C GLY A 75 -22.65 -6.56 6.97
N LEU A 76 -21.91 -5.47 6.85
CA LEU A 76 -22.37 -4.11 7.10
C LEU A 76 -22.92 -3.48 5.83
N ARG A 77 -23.93 -2.61 5.99
CA ARG A 77 -24.54 -1.92 4.85
C ARG A 77 -23.91 -0.54 4.64
N PRO A 78 -23.28 -0.27 3.49
CA PRO A 78 -23.00 1.11 3.09
C PRO A 78 -24.30 1.94 3.09
N HIS A 79 -24.22 3.23 3.35
CA HIS A 79 -25.38 4.13 3.45
C HIS A 79 -26.42 3.69 4.49
N SER A 80 -25.98 3.12 5.61
CA SER A 80 -26.88 2.76 6.70
C SER A 80 -27.65 3.99 7.20
N PRO A 81 -28.97 3.89 7.43
CA PRO A 81 -29.74 4.98 8.03
C PRO A 81 -29.34 5.22 9.49
N THR A 82 -28.78 4.21 10.15
CA THR A 82 -28.24 4.33 11.51
C THR A 82 -26.72 4.53 11.42
N PRO A 83 -26.21 5.65 11.93
CA PRO A 83 -24.77 5.89 11.94
C PRO A 83 -24.00 4.82 12.72
N ILE A 84 -22.88 4.38 12.18
CA ILE A 84 -21.96 3.44 12.82
C ILE A 84 -21.09 4.23 13.80
N LYS A 85 -21.08 3.88 15.08
CA LYS A 85 -20.10 4.39 16.04
C LYS A 85 -18.73 3.81 15.69
N GLY A 86 -18.06 4.45 14.73
CA GLY A 86 -16.83 3.91 14.16
C GLY A 86 -15.89 4.98 13.65
N SER A 87 -14.66 4.58 13.36
CA SER A 87 -13.61 5.43 12.81
C SER A 87 -13.19 5.00 11.40
N VAL A 88 -12.63 5.94 10.64
CA VAL A 88 -12.06 5.70 9.31
C VAL A 88 -10.61 6.17 9.28
N ARG A 89 -9.68 5.24 9.02
CA ARG A 89 -8.24 5.48 9.01
C ARG A 89 -7.65 5.03 7.68
N ILE A 90 -7.20 5.97 6.85
CA ILE A 90 -6.78 5.68 5.48
C ILE A 90 -5.35 6.14 5.23
N GLY A 91 -4.51 5.20 4.84
CA GLY A 91 -3.18 5.45 4.31
C GLY A 91 -3.26 5.91 2.86
N TYR A 92 -3.09 7.20 2.63
CA TYR A 92 -3.17 7.80 1.30
C TYR A 92 -2.42 9.13 1.26
N ALA A 93 -1.72 9.37 0.18
CA ALA A 93 -1.30 10.71 -0.20
C ALA A 93 -1.66 10.92 -1.68
N PRO A 94 -2.22 12.07 -2.03
CA PRO A 94 -2.58 12.33 -3.42
C PRO A 94 -1.29 12.38 -4.25
N PRO A 95 -1.11 11.44 -5.19
CA PRO A 95 -0.17 11.67 -6.29
C PRO A 95 -0.70 12.87 -7.10
N PHE A 96 0.04 13.34 -8.09
CA PHE A 96 -0.45 14.34 -9.03
C PHE A 96 -1.69 13.82 -9.75
N ASN A 97 -2.83 13.78 -9.04
CA ASN A 97 -4.09 13.36 -9.62
C ASN A 97 -4.67 14.45 -10.53
N ALA A 98 -5.66 14.09 -11.33
CA ALA A 98 -6.28 15.01 -12.29
C ALA A 98 -6.79 16.31 -11.63
N SER A 99 -7.29 16.24 -10.39
CA SER A 99 -7.76 17.40 -9.63
C SER A 99 -6.63 18.34 -9.26
N THR A 100 -5.52 17.80 -8.77
CA THR A 100 -4.33 18.60 -8.40
C THR A 100 -3.69 19.21 -9.65
N VAL A 101 -3.57 18.44 -10.73
CA VAL A 101 -3.03 18.93 -12.01
C VAL A 101 -3.91 20.04 -12.57
N ASN A 102 -5.23 19.86 -12.59
CA ASN A 102 -6.16 20.87 -13.07
C ASN A 102 -6.03 22.18 -12.28
N TRP A 103 -5.96 22.08 -10.95
CA TRP A 103 -5.75 23.25 -10.09
C TRP A 103 -4.42 23.96 -10.39
N LEU A 104 -3.32 23.21 -10.54
CA LEU A 104 -2.01 23.76 -10.87
C LEU A 104 -1.99 24.42 -12.24
N GLN A 105 -2.75 23.85 -13.21
CA GLN A 105 -2.87 24.44 -14.56
C GLN A 105 -3.57 25.80 -14.52
N HIS A 106 -4.62 25.96 -13.69
CA HIS A 106 -5.34 27.23 -13.54
C HIS A 106 -4.60 28.28 -12.70
N THR A 107 -3.56 27.90 -11.98
CA THR A 107 -2.79 28.78 -11.09
C THR A 107 -1.34 28.89 -11.56
N ALA A 108 -0.44 28.14 -10.96
CA ALA A 108 1.00 28.28 -11.16
C ALA A 108 1.45 28.13 -12.62
N PHE A 109 0.92 27.15 -13.35
CA PHE A 109 1.35 26.92 -14.73
C PHE A 109 0.82 27.98 -15.68
N LEU A 110 -0.40 28.47 -15.47
CA LEU A 110 -0.96 29.57 -16.25
C LEU A 110 -0.13 30.84 -16.06
N ASP A 111 0.18 31.19 -14.81
CA ASP A 111 0.98 32.39 -14.50
C ASP A 111 2.40 32.28 -15.07
N GLN A 112 3.07 31.13 -14.90
CA GLN A 112 4.38 30.89 -15.51
C GLN A 112 4.33 30.97 -17.05
N THR A 113 3.29 30.43 -17.66
CA THR A 113 3.11 30.48 -19.11
C THR A 113 2.95 31.93 -19.57
N MET A 114 2.14 32.71 -18.89
CA MET A 114 1.95 34.13 -19.19
C MET A 114 3.25 34.93 -19.00
N ASP A 115 4.04 34.65 -17.98
CA ASP A 115 5.34 35.28 -17.77
C ASP A 115 6.34 34.94 -18.88
N ILE A 116 6.33 33.71 -19.36
CA ILE A 116 7.14 33.30 -20.52
C ILE A 116 6.68 34.06 -21.75
N ILE A 117 5.39 34.13 -22.01
CA ILE A 117 4.83 34.86 -23.18
C ILE A 117 5.23 36.33 -23.13
N ARG A 118 5.12 36.99 -21.97
CA ARG A 118 5.56 38.40 -21.80
C ARG A 118 7.04 38.59 -22.10
N ARG A 119 7.90 37.63 -21.70
CA ARG A 119 9.35 37.71 -22.02
C ARG A 119 9.66 37.56 -23.49
N PHE A 120 8.96 36.68 -24.18
CA PHE A 120 9.16 36.49 -25.64
C PHE A 120 8.51 37.58 -26.48
N PHE A 121 7.41 38.18 -25.99
CA PHE A 121 6.65 39.21 -26.69
C PHE A 121 6.49 40.49 -25.87
N PRO A 122 7.60 41.18 -25.52
CA PRO A 122 7.58 42.31 -24.55
C PRO A 122 6.86 43.56 -25.07
N ARG A 123 6.51 43.61 -26.34
CA ARG A 123 5.78 44.73 -26.97
C ARG A 123 4.30 44.44 -27.21
N SER A 124 3.81 43.30 -26.78
CA SER A 124 2.38 42.95 -26.92
C SER A 124 1.53 43.84 -26.02
N PRO A 125 0.41 44.37 -26.54
CA PRO A 125 -0.57 45.07 -25.69
C PRO A 125 -1.12 44.14 -24.58
N GLU A 126 -1.36 44.68 -23.39
CA GLU A 126 -1.93 43.90 -22.28
C GLU A 126 -3.29 43.29 -22.64
N GLU A 127 -4.13 43.97 -23.40
CA GLU A 127 -5.41 43.45 -23.90
C GLU A 127 -5.23 42.15 -24.72
N SER A 128 -4.17 42.07 -25.51
CA SER A 128 -3.85 40.87 -26.30
C SER A 128 -3.36 39.73 -25.39
N LEU A 129 -2.62 40.05 -24.35
CA LEU A 129 -2.16 39.08 -23.35
C LEU A 129 -3.31 38.56 -22.51
N ASP A 130 -4.28 39.40 -22.15
CA ASP A 130 -5.49 39.00 -21.42
C ASP A 130 -6.38 38.09 -22.30
N GLU A 131 -6.48 38.37 -23.61
CA GLU A 131 -7.20 37.49 -24.54
C GLU A 131 -6.54 36.09 -24.62
N VAL A 132 -5.21 36.03 -24.68
CA VAL A 132 -4.45 34.78 -24.68
C VAL A 132 -4.69 34.03 -23.38
N ARG A 133 -4.60 34.71 -22.24
CA ARG A 133 -4.89 34.14 -20.91
C ARG A 133 -6.30 33.55 -20.87
N LYS A 134 -7.29 34.31 -21.35
CA LYS A 134 -8.68 33.86 -21.40
C LYS A 134 -8.83 32.58 -22.24
N LYS A 135 -8.25 32.53 -23.42
CA LYS A 135 -8.29 31.35 -24.32
C LYS A 135 -7.62 30.14 -23.67
N LEU A 136 -6.48 30.34 -22.99
CA LEU A 136 -5.82 29.28 -22.24
C LEU A 136 -6.72 28.72 -21.15
N VAL A 137 -7.35 29.57 -20.33
CA VAL A 137 -8.27 29.16 -19.29
C VAL A 137 -9.48 28.41 -19.85
N GLU A 138 -10.07 28.91 -20.95
CA GLU A 138 -11.20 28.27 -21.62
C GLU A 138 -10.88 26.90 -22.22
N SER A 139 -9.60 26.63 -22.53
CA SER A 139 -9.15 25.33 -23.01
C SER A 139 -8.97 24.27 -21.91
N LEU A 140 -8.92 24.70 -20.64
CA LEU A 140 -8.76 23.82 -19.51
C LEU A 140 -10.11 23.34 -18.97
N PRO A 141 -10.19 22.15 -18.37
CA PRO A 141 -11.39 21.74 -17.62
C PRO A 141 -11.72 22.74 -16.54
N ALA A 142 -12.99 23.12 -16.39
CA ALA A 142 -13.40 24.11 -15.41
C ALA A 142 -12.97 23.69 -13.97
N PRO A 143 -12.33 24.58 -13.21
CA PRO A 143 -11.97 24.26 -11.83
C PRO A 143 -13.23 24.18 -10.97
N ASN A 144 -13.27 23.18 -10.10
CA ASN A 144 -14.35 23.07 -9.15
C ASN A 144 -13.79 23.01 -7.72
N ALA A 145 -14.48 23.65 -6.77
CA ALA A 145 -14.03 23.71 -5.38
C ALA A 145 -13.90 22.33 -4.73
N SER A 146 -14.72 21.37 -5.13
CA SER A 146 -14.62 19.99 -4.64
C SER A 146 -13.33 19.32 -5.10
N SER A 147 -12.93 19.53 -6.36
CA SER A 147 -11.67 18.99 -6.90
C SER A 147 -10.46 19.52 -6.13
N PHE A 148 -10.43 20.82 -5.82
CA PHE A 148 -9.37 21.40 -5.00
C PHE A 148 -9.29 20.77 -3.61
N LEU A 149 -10.43 20.68 -2.92
CA LEU A 149 -10.49 20.16 -1.55
C LEU A 149 -10.12 18.67 -1.47
N LEU A 150 -10.46 17.89 -2.48
CA LEU A 150 -10.14 16.46 -2.57
C LEU A 150 -8.68 16.23 -3.01
N GLY A 151 -8.12 17.15 -3.79
CA GLY A 151 -6.70 17.13 -4.16
C GLY A 151 -5.74 17.31 -2.99
N THR A 152 -6.19 17.90 -1.87
CA THR A 152 -5.39 18.11 -0.67
C THR A 152 -5.29 16.88 0.24
N GLY A 153 -6.05 15.83 -0.02
CA GLY A 153 -6.04 14.57 0.74
C GLY A 153 -6.72 14.62 2.11
N TYR A 154 -6.82 15.77 2.78
CA TYR A 154 -7.34 15.84 4.14
C TYR A 154 -8.82 15.49 4.28
N ARG A 155 -9.62 15.72 3.24
CA ARG A 155 -11.06 15.39 3.20
C ARG A 155 -11.36 13.97 2.72
N PHE A 156 -10.34 13.23 2.33
CA PHE A 156 -10.49 11.93 1.70
C PHE A 156 -11.19 10.92 2.63
N ALA A 157 -10.64 10.74 3.83
CA ALA A 157 -11.23 9.84 4.82
C ALA A 157 -12.61 10.31 5.30
N SER A 158 -12.82 11.63 5.47
CA SER A 158 -14.10 12.16 5.91
C SER A 158 -15.22 12.00 4.86
N TRP A 159 -14.87 12.05 3.57
CA TRP A 159 -15.81 11.71 2.51
C TRP A 159 -16.24 10.25 2.62
N ILE A 160 -15.29 9.32 2.72
CA ILE A 160 -15.56 7.89 2.84
C ILE A 160 -16.37 7.61 4.11
N ALA A 161 -16.05 8.26 5.23
CA ALA A 161 -16.82 8.13 6.46
C ALA A 161 -18.30 8.52 6.26
N ARG A 162 -18.54 9.61 5.56
CA ARG A 162 -19.91 10.05 5.24
C ARG A 162 -20.64 9.05 4.35
N GLU A 163 -20.00 8.61 3.26
CA GLU A 163 -20.61 7.65 2.33
C GLU A 163 -20.85 6.28 2.99
N CYS A 164 -20.02 5.90 3.96
CA CYS A 164 -20.15 4.66 4.71
C CYS A 164 -20.94 4.79 6.02
N SER A 165 -21.51 5.96 6.31
CA SER A 165 -22.29 6.23 7.53
C SER A 165 -21.50 6.06 8.85
N PHE A 166 -20.21 6.34 8.85
CA PHE A 166 -19.38 6.38 10.07
C PHE A 166 -19.53 7.73 10.77
N ALA A 167 -19.78 7.71 12.09
CA ALA A 167 -20.02 8.91 12.91
C ALA A 167 -18.83 9.35 13.77
N GLY A 168 -17.70 8.65 13.70
CA GLY A 168 -16.53 8.96 14.51
C GLY A 168 -15.42 9.66 13.75
N VAL A 169 -14.20 9.51 14.24
CA VAL A 169 -13.02 10.18 13.67
C VAL A 169 -12.65 9.59 12.30
N ALA A 170 -12.40 10.47 11.34
CA ALA A 170 -11.91 10.09 10.03
C ALA A 170 -10.62 10.84 9.71
N THR A 171 -9.54 10.12 9.40
CA THR A 171 -8.24 10.71 9.07
C THR A 171 -7.57 10.02 7.90
N THR A 172 -6.97 10.85 7.06
CA THR A 172 -6.01 10.42 6.03
C THR A 172 -4.60 10.63 6.56
N MET A 173 -3.71 9.68 6.32
CA MET A 173 -2.34 9.74 6.79
C MET A 173 -1.35 9.28 5.72
N ASP A 174 -0.18 9.88 5.72
CA ASP A 174 0.94 9.49 4.88
C ASP A 174 2.16 9.16 5.75
N ALA A 175 2.56 7.91 5.70
CA ALA A 175 3.77 7.37 6.33
C ALA A 175 4.64 6.64 5.27
N GLY A 176 4.57 7.10 4.01
CA GLY A 176 5.21 6.43 2.90
C GLY A 176 4.64 5.02 2.70
N ILE A 177 5.50 4.05 2.48
CA ILE A 177 5.08 2.64 2.30
C ILE A 177 4.49 2.02 3.57
N LEU A 178 4.69 2.62 4.74
CA LEU A 178 4.14 2.18 6.02
C LEU A 178 2.73 2.73 6.29
N SER A 179 2.14 3.47 5.35
CA SER A 179 0.82 4.11 5.54
C SER A 179 -0.27 3.12 5.91
N GLY A 180 -0.24 1.90 5.35
CA GLY A 180 -1.19 0.84 5.69
C GLY A 180 -1.07 0.38 7.16
N ALA A 181 0.16 0.21 7.65
CA ALA A 181 0.40 -0.16 9.05
C ALA A 181 -0.01 0.97 10.00
N ALA A 182 0.30 2.23 9.66
CA ALA A 182 -0.11 3.38 10.46
C ALA A 182 -1.64 3.52 10.55
N ALA A 183 -2.35 3.29 9.44
CA ALA A 183 -3.81 3.28 9.43
C ALA A 183 -4.39 2.19 10.33
N LEU A 184 -3.87 0.97 10.24
CA LEU A 184 -4.28 -0.15 11.09
C LEU A 184 -3.97 0.11 12.58
N GLN A 185 -2.78 0.64 12.89
CA GLN A 185 -2.39 0.96 14.28
C GLN A 185 -3.33 1.97 14.92
N ASN A 186 -3.67 3.04 14.20
CA ASN A 186 -4.61 4.05 14.70
C ASN A 186 -6.03 3.48 14.86
N ALA A 187 -6.49 2.64 13.94
CA ALA A 187 -7.79 1.98 14.03
C ALA A 187 -7.87 1.03 15.24
N VAL A 188 -6.82 0.27 15.49
CA VAL A 188 -6.73 -0.59 16.68
C VAL A 188 -6.77 0.26 17.97
N ALA A 189 -6.06 1.39 17.99
CA ALA A 189 -6.08 2.30 19.14
C ALA A 189 -7.49 2.86 19.41
N ASP A 190 -8.25 3.21 18.36
CA ASP A 190 -9.65 3.67 18.51
C ASP A 190 -10.56 2.58 19.10
N LEU A 191 -10.38 1.33 18.67
CA LEU A 191 -11.16 0.20 19.18
C LEU A 191 -10.80 -0.13 20.65
N VAL A 192 -9.52 -0.15 20.97
CA VAL A 192 -9.03 -0.46 22.33
C VAL A 192 -9.42 0.62 23.33
N SER A 193 -9.36 1.89 22.93
CA SER A 193 -9.79 3.02 23.77
C SER A 193 -11.31 3.16 23.91
N GLY A 194 -12.10 2.41 23.12
CA GLY A 194 -13.57 2.51 23.12
C GLY A 194 -14.10 3.74 22.36
N GLN A 195 -13.24 4.49 21.67
CA GLN A 195 -13.67 5.60 20.81
C GLN A 195 -14.50 5.13 19.62
N ALA A 196 -14.23 3.90 19.14
CA ALA A 196 -14.97 3.25 18.07
C ALA A 196 -15.38 1.83 18.47
N ASP A 197 -16.51 1.37 17.93
CA ASP A 197 -16.95 -0.02 18.05
C ASP A 197 -16.63 -0.80 16.77
N VAL A 198 -16.52 -0.08 15.64
CA VAL A 198 -16.09 -0.58 14.33
C VAL A 198 -15.08 0.40 13.75
N ALA A 199 -14.02 -0.09 13.15
CA ALA A 199 -13.06 0.76 12.44
C ALA A 199 -12.86 0.27 11.00
N LEU A 200 -12.93 1.20 10.05
CA LEU A 200 -12.54 0.96 8.66
C LEU A 200 -11.12 1.49 8.48
N ALA A 201 -10.19 0.60 8.19
CA ALA A 201 -8.78 0.95 8.02
C ALA A 201 -8.20 0.33 6.76
N GLY A 202 -7.21 0.98 6.17
CA GLY A 202 -6.51 0.44 5.03
C GLY A 202 -5.65 1.47 4.33
N ALA A 203 -5.14 1.10 3.18
CA ALA A 203 -4.35 2.00 2.36
C ALA A 203 -4.57 1.73 0.88
N LEU A 204 -4.29 2.74 0.07
CA LEU A 204 -4.36 2.62 -1.37
C LEU A 204 -3.22 3.37 -2.06
N THR A 205 -2.85 2.85 -3.20
CA THR A 205 -2.03 3.51 -4.21
C THR A 205 -2.88 3.53 -5.49
N PRO A 206 -3.45 4.69 -5.82
CA PRO A 206 -4.28 4.82 -7.02
C PRO A 206 -3.43 4.69 -8.28
N PRO A 207 -4.05 4.72 -9.48
CA PRO A 207 -3.32 4.75 -10.74
C PRO A 207 -2.22 5.82 -10.72
N ILE A 208 -1.00 5.39 -11.03
CA ILE A 208 0.20 6.22 -10.89
C ILE A 208 0.48 6.94 -12.21
N PRO A 209 0.33 8.28 -12.26
CA PRO A 209 0.68 9.04 -13.44
C PRO A 209 2.17 8.91 -13.75
N ARG A 210 2.51 8.88 -15.04
CA ARG A 210 3.90 8.78 -15.50
C ARG A 210 4.80 9.84 -14.86
N ALA A 211 4.36 11.10 -14.83
CA ALA A 211 5.12 12.20 -14.22
C ALA A 211 5.46 11.95 -12.74
N TYR A 212 4.59 11.23 -12.02
CA TYR A 212 4.85 10.85 -10.64
C TYR A 212 5.90 9.73 -10.55
N LEU A 213 5.85 8.72 -11.45
CA LEU A 213 6.90 7.70 -11.56
C LEU A 213 8.25 8.33 -11.90
N GLU A 214 8.26 9.31 -12.80
CA GLU A 214 9.45 10.08 -13.15
C GLU A 214 10.06 10.77 -11.91
N GLY A 215 9.23 11.42 -11.12
CA GLY A 215 9.67 12.01 -9.84
C GLY A 215 10.19 10.96 -8.86
N LEU A 216 9.48 9.85 -8.71
CA LEU A 216 9.88 8.77 -7.80
C LEU A 216 11.18 8.06 -8.24
N SER A 217 11.46 7.97 -9.53
CA SER A 217 12.68 7.30 -10.04
C SER A 217 13.98 7.98 -9.58
N GLY A 218 13.90 9.24 -9.18
CA GLY A 218 15.01 9.94 -8.53
C GLY A 218 15.32 9.42 -7.12
N ALA A 219 14.33 8.82 -6.47
CA ALA A 219 14.39 8.41 -5.07
C ALA A 219 14.34 6.89 -4.90
N ILE A 220 13.58 6.19 -5.73
CA ILE A 220 13.40 4.74 -5.66
C ILE A 220 14.00 4.11 -6.91
N PRO A 221 14.92 3.13 -6.80
CA PRO A 221 15.40 2.41 -7.96
C PRO A 221 14.29 1.54 -8.54
N PHE A 222 13.92 1.80 -9.78
CA PHE A 222 12.99 0.96 -10.52
C PHE A 222 13.74 -0.04 -11.39
N SER A 223 13.22 -1.27 -11.46
CA SER A 223 13.74 -2.32 -12.33
C SER A 223 13.35 -2.04 -13.79
N THR A 224 14.25 -2.40 -14.70
CA THR A 224 13.97 -2.48 -16.14
C THR A 224 13.39 -3.82 -16.54
N ARG A 225 13.40 -4.80 -15.65
CA ARG A 225 12.82 -6.14 -15.86
C ARG A 225 11.30 -6.08 -15.92
N THR A 226 10.72 -7.09 -16.53
CA THR A 226 9.27 -7.22 -16.67
C THR A 226 8.62 -7.93 -15.48
N GLU A 227 9.42 -8.56 -14.63
CA GLU A 227 8.97 -9.37 -13.49
C GLU A 227 9.84 -9.07 -12.27
N LEU A 228 9.20 -9.03 -11.11
CA LEU A 228 9.86 -8.86 -9.83
C LEU A 228 10.01 -10.23 -9.16
N TYR A 229 11.23 -10.60 -8.87
CA TYR A 229 11.57 -11.81 -8.13
C TYR A 229 12.16 -11.43 -6.77
N PRO A 230 11.34 -11.32 -5.72
CA PRO A 230 11.84 -11.03 -4.38
C PRO A 230 12.90 -12.06 -3.97
N PHE A 231 13.98 -11.59 -3.37
CA PHE A 231 15.11 -12.39 -2.91
C PHE A 231 15.94 -13.07 -4.01
N ALA A 232 15.90 -12.56 -5.23
CA ALA A 232 16.84 -12.98 -6.27
C ALA A 232 18.24 -12.41 -6.03
N GLN A 233 19.27 -13.11 -6.53
CA GLN A 233 20.66 -12.66 -6.43
C GLN A 233 20.90 -11.35 -7.16
N GLU A 234 20.30 -11.20 -8.33
CA GLU A 234 20.43 -9.99 -9.15
C GLU A 234 19.18 -9.14 -9.01
N GLN A 235 19.28 -8.08 -8.23
CA GLN A 235 18.21 -7.10 -8.02
C GLN A 235 18.57 -5.77 -8.71
N GLU A 236 17.68 -5.29 -9.55
CA GLU A 236 17.86 -4.03 -10.28
C GLU A 236 17.01 -2.89 -9.70
N GLY A 237 16.11 -3.19 -8.79
CA GLY A 237 15.16 -2.27 -8.25
C GLY A 237 13.73 -2.84 -8.21
N THR A 238 12.78 -2.03 -7.79
CA THR A 238 11.39 -2.44 -7.65
C THR A 238 10.57 -2.24 -8.92
N ILE A 239 9.46 -2.94 -9.03
CA ILE A 239 8.42 -2.71 -10.04
C ILE A 239 7.23 -2.10 -9.33
N PRO A 240 6.79 -0.88 -9.66
CA PRO A 240 5.66 -0.26 -9.00
C PRO A 240 4.35 -1.00 -9.34
N GLY A 241 3.44 -1.01 -8.39
CA GLY A 241 2.11 -1.57 -8.52
C GLY A 241 1.05 -0.59 -8.04
N GLU A 242 -0.17 -0.77 -8.51
CA GLU A 242 -1.35 -0.01 -8.13
C GLU A 242 -2.32 -0.92 -7.37
N GLY A 243 -3.06 -0.37 -6.45
CA GLY A 243 -4.06 -1.14 -5.72
C GLY A 243 -4.36 -0.57 -4.35
N GLY A 244 -5.21 -1.30 -3.61
CA GLY A 244 -5.54 -0.95 -2.25
C GLY A 244 -6.24 -2.09 -1.54
N ALA A 245 -6.24 -2.05 -0.23
CA ALA A 245 -7.02 -2.95 0.60
C ALA A 245 -7.54 -2.21 1.82
N PHE A 246 -8.81 -2.47 2.14
CA PHE A 246 -9.46 -1.95 3.33
C PHE A 246 -9.96 -3.11 4.19
N PHE A 247 -9.95 -2.87 5.48
CA PHE A 247 -10.33 -3.84 6.51
C PHE A 247 -11.39 -3.25 7.41
N VAL A 248 -12.37 -4.04 7.73
CA VAL A 248 -13.30 -3.76 8.83
C VAL A 248 -12.77 -4.45 10.07
N LEU A 249 -12.51 -3.68 11.11
CA LEU A 249 -11.96 -4.13 12.38
C LEU A 249 -13.00 -3.98 13.49
N LYS A 250 -13.03 -4.96 14.38
CA LYS A 250 -13.81 -4.94 15.62
C LYS A 250 -12.98 -5.53 16.78
N ARG A 251 -13.34 -5.20 18.00
CA ARG A 251 -12.83 -5.98 19.14
C ARG A 251 -13.27 -7.43 19.00
N ARG A 252 -12.39 -8.37 19.33
CA ARG A 252 -12.69 -9.81 19.23
C ARG A 252 -13.98 -10.19 19.95
N THR A 253 -14.19 -9.66 21.17
CA THR A 253 -15.40 -9.91 21.95
C THR A 253 -16.68 -9.48 21.25
N ASP A 254 -16.63 -8.34 20.54
CA ASP A 254 -17.78 -7.82 19.80
C ASP A 254 -18.01 -8.64 18.53
N ALA A 255 -16.96 -9.01 17.81
CA ALA A 255 -17.07 -9.84 16.61
C ALA A 255 -17.67 -11.22 16.92
N LEU A 256 -17.24 -11.85 18.01
CA LEU A 256 -17.79 -13.14 18.47
C LEU A 256 -19.25 -13.02 18.91
N ARG A 257 -19.60 -11.96 19.66
CA ARG A 257 -21.00 -11.69 20.05
C ARG A 257 -21.90 -11.51 18.86
N ASP A 258 -21.41 -10.81 17.82
CA ASP A 258 -22.17 -10.47 16.62
C ASP A 258 -22.11 -11.57 15.56
N HIS A 259 -21.40 -12.68 15.82
CA HIS A 259 -21.19 -13.82 14.91
C HIS A 259 -20.52 -13.41 13.59
N ASP A 260 -19.63 -12.44 13.65
CA ASP A 260 -18.89 -12.00 12.47
C ASP A 260 -17.86 -13.04 12.02
N ARG A 261 -17.63 -13.10 10.70
CA ARG A 261 -16.52 -13.88 10.14
C ARG A 261 -15.20 -13.19 10.42
N VAL A 262 -14.30 -13.86 11.14
CA VAL A 262 -12.99 -13.37 11.48
C VAL A 262 -11.94 -14.02 10.59
N TYR A 263 -11.24 -13.23 9.78
CA TYR A 263 -10.14 -13.72 8.93
C TYR A 263 -8.84 -13.92 9.72
N ALA A 264 -8.54 -13.00 10.63
CA ALA A 264 -7.38 -13.06 11.51
C ALA A 264 -7.55 -12.09 12.70
N LEU A 265 -6.80 -12.33 13.76
CA LEU A 265 -6.65 -11.44 14.89
C LEU A 265 -5.40 -10.58 14.68
N VAL A 266 -5.51 -9.26 14.85
CA VAL A 266 -4.35 -8.36 14.93
C VAL A 266 -3.83 -8.41 16.36
N ARG A 267 -2.66 -9.01 16.57
CA ARG A 267 -2.08 -9.19 17.89
C ARG A 267 -1.15 -8.05 18.29
N SER A 268 -0.41 -7.54 17.32
CA SER A 268 0.52 -6.44 17.54
C SER A 268 0.78 -5.67 16.24
N ILE A 269 1.02 -4.36 16.38
CA ILE A 269 1.54 -3.50 15.33
C ILE A 269 2.64 -2.66 15.95
N ALA A 270 3.87 -2.84 15.50
CA ALA A 270 5.00 -2.00 15.84
C ALA A 270 5.44 -1.20 14.63
N ILE A 271 5.61 0.11 14.81
CA ILE A 271 6.18 1.01 13.81
C ILE A 271 7.27 1.78 14.53
N GLY A 272 8.47 1.72 14.03
CA GLY A 272 9.61 2.34 14.70
C GLY A 272 10.64 2.88 13.73
N HIS A 273 11.50 3.72 14.31
CA HIS A 273 12.70 4.21 13.70
C HIS A 273 13.88 3.44 14.31
N ASN A 274 14.65 2.79 13.50
CA ASN A 274 15.87 2.14 13.94
C ASN A 274 17.07 2.89 13.36
N PRO A 275 17.92 3.50 14.22
CA PRO A 275 19.10 4.23 13.77
C PRO A 275 20.12 3.36 13.02
N GLU A 276 20.08 2.05 13.21
CA GLU A 276 20.99 1.08 12.59
C GLU A 276 20.38 0.43 11.33
N ASP A 277 19.19 0.86 10.91
CA ASP A 277 18.43 0.26 9.80
C ASP A 277 18.20 -1.27 9.94
N ASP A 278 18.12 -1.73 11.18
CA ASP A 278 17.90 -3.13 11.49
C ASP A 278 16.42 -3.44 11.79
N PRO A 279 15.68 -4.02 10.85
CA PRO A 279 14.27 -4.35 11.07
C PRO A 279 14.05 -5.38 12.20
N SER A 280 15.09 -6.08 12.64
CA SER A 280 14.97 -7.06 13.72
C SER A 280 14.53 -6.43 15.05
N ALA A 281 14.96 -5.21 15.34
CA ALA A 281 14.55 -4.50 16.56
C ALA A 281 13.04 -4.23 16.60
N ILE A 282 12.45 -3.83 15.48
CA ILE A 282 11.00 -3.57 15.37
C ILE A 282 10.21 -4.87 15.43
N LEU A 283 10.74 -5.93 14.82
CA LEU A 283 10.14 -7.25 14.87
C LEU A 283 10.19 -7.84 16.29
N ALA A 284 11.31 -7.67 17.00
CA ALA A 284 11.41 -8.05 18.43
C ALA A 284 10.39 -7.26 19.27
N GLN A 285 10.30 -5.94 19.09
CA GLN A 285 9.31 -5.09 19.77
C GLN A 285 7.87 -5.57 19.51
N ALA A 286 7.53 -5.94 18.28
CA ALA A 286 6.21 -6.42 17.93
C ALA A 286 5.85 -7.74 18.64
N THR A 287 6.82 -8.63 18.76
CA THR A 287 6.61 -9.94 19.36
C THR A 287 6.66 -9.90 20.90
N GLU A 288 7.60 -9.16 21.48
CA GLU A 288 7.73 -8.97 22.93
C GLU A 288 6.53 -8.20 23.51
N GLY A 289 6.13 -7.08 22.87
CA GLY A 289 4.99 -6.27 23.30
C GLY A 289 3.64 -7.00 23.25
N SER A 290 3.54 -8.09 22.51
CA SER A 290 2.34 -8.94 22.40
C SER A 290 2.44 -10.24 23.20
N GLU A 291 3.55 -10.46 23.90
CA GLU A 291 3.86 -11.73 24.60
C GLU A 291 3.85 -12.95 23.67
N ILE A 292 4.10 -12.75 22.38
CA ILE A 292 4.13 -13.80 21.37
C ILE A 292 5.59 -14.26 21.17
N PRO A 293 5.93 -15.49 21.48
CA PRO A 293 7.25 -16.00 21.18
C PRO A 293 7.50 -16.01 19.65
N VAL A 294 8.56 -15.38 19.18
CA VAL A 294 8.96 -15.32 17.75
C VAL A 294 8.92 -16.72 17.11
N LYS A 295 9.34 -17.73 17.83
CA LYS A 295 9.35 -19.13 17.37
C LYS A 295 7.97 -19.69 16.98
N THR A 296 6.87 -19.04 17.37
CA THR A 296 5.51 -19.47 17.04
C THR A 296 4.98 -18.87 15.75
N VAL A 297 5.68 -17.90 15.17
CA VAL A 297 5.36 -17.34 13.86
C VAL A 297 5.77 -18.35 12.78
N GLY A 298 4.85 -18.80 11.98
CA GLY A 298 5.07 -19.82 10.94
C GLY A 298 5.13 -19.28 9.51
N LEU A 299 4.69 -18.02 9.31
CA LEU A 299 4.75 -17.33 8.00
C LEU A 299 5.30 -15.91 8.19
N ILE A 300 6.25 -15.54 7.34
CA ILE A 300 6.73 -14.18 7.17
C ILE A 300 6.27 -13.70 5.79
N GLU A 301 5.37 -12.73 5.78
CA GLU A 301 5.12 -11.92 4.60
C GLU A 301 6.13 -10.77 4.62
N ALA A 302 7.20 -10.97 3.90
CA ALA A 302 8.35 -10.09 3.86
C ALA A 302 8.11 -8.84 2.99
N ASP A 303 8.91 -7.80 3.18
CA ASP A 303 8.86 -6.64 2.29
C ASP A 303 9.26 -7.02 0.87
N GLY A 304 10.42 -7.65 0.67
CA GLY A 304 10.82 -8.21 -0.62
C GLY A 304 10.69 -7.22 -1.78
N SER A 305 11.33 -6.07 -1.65
CA SER A 305 11.11 -4.91 -2.50
C SER A 305 11.78 -4.97 -3.88
N GLY A 306 12.69 -5.91 -4.11
CA GLY A 306 13.55 -5.96 -5.30
C GLY A 306 14.76 -5.01 -5.21
N ILE A 307 15.01 -4.42 -4.05
CA ILE A 307 16.15 -3.55 -3.80
C ILE A 307 17.18 -4.34 -2.98
N ALA A 308 18.31 -4.66 -3.57
CA ALA A 308 19.29 -5.60 -3.03
C ALA A 308 19.68 -5.31 -1.56
N VAL A 309 20.04 -4.06 -1.25
CA VAL A 309 20.45 -3.67 0.12
C VAL A 309 19.33 -3.86 1.13
N ALA A 310 18.09 -3.63 0.70
CA ALA A 310 16.92 -3.78 1.54
C ALA A 310 16.60 -5.24 1.84
N GLU A 311 16.62 -6.06 0.82
CA GLU A 311 16.38 -7.49 0.97
C GLU A 311 17.47 -8.16 1.78
N GLN A 312 18.75 -7.75 1.61
CA GLN A 312 19.84 -8.24 2.44
C GLN A 312 19.58 -7.97 3.93
N ARG A 313 19.18 -6.74 4.29
CA ARG A 313 18.87 -6.39 5.68
C ARG A 313 17.68 -7.17 6.23
N GLU A 314 16.70 -7.44 5.40
CA GLU A 314 15.54 -8.24 5.78
C GLU A 314 15.93 -9.71 6.02
N ILE A 315 16.75 -10.29 5.15
CA ILE A 315 17.31 -11.63 5.32
C ILE A 315 18.09 -11.71 6.63
N ASP A 316 18.96 -10.72 6.89
CA ASP A 316 19.79 -10.69 8.09
C ASP A 316 18.94 -10.54 9.37
N ALA A 317 17.86 -9.74 9.32
CA ALA A 317 16.93 -9.59 10.44
C ALA A 317 16.17 -10.88 10.73
N VAL A 318 15.70 -11.57 9.70
CA VAL A 318 15.03 -12.87 9.83
C VAL A 318 16.01 -13.91 10.38
N HIS A 319 17.25 -13.96 9.85
CA HIS A 319 18.28 -14.87 10.34
C HIS A 319 18.57 -14.65 11.83
N ARG A 320 18.75 -13.39 12.26
CA ARG A 320 19.04 -13.05 13.65
C ARG A 320 17.92 -13.50 14.58
N LEU A 321 16.69 -13.21 14.25
CA LEU A 321 15.56 -13.49 15.14
C LEU A 321 15.13 -14.95 15.14
N TRP A 322 15.03 -15.58 13.98
CA TRP A 322 14.59 -16.98 13.91
C TRP A 322 15.72 -17.98 14.05
N GLY A 323 16.94 -17.62 13.60
CA GLY A 323 18.14 -18.47 13.74
C GLY A 323 18.54 -18.67 15.20
N GLU A 324 18.55 -17.60 15.98
CA GLU A 324 18.93 -17.65 17.40
C GLU A 324 17.84 -18.27 18.29
N HIS A 325 16.57 -18.06 17.95
CA HIS A 325 15.43 -18.48 18.79
C HIS A 325 14.83 -19.83 18.39
N ARG A 326 15.34 -20.50 17.36
CA ARG A 326 14.80 -21.77 16.84
C ARG A 326 15.84 -22.88 16.57
N PRO A 327 16.84 -23.13 17.38
CA PRO A 327 17.77 -24.20 17.10
C PRO A 327 17.00 -25.56 17.05
N GLY A 328 16.94 -26.16 15.83
CA GLY A 328 16.23 -27.43 15.61
C GLY A 328 14.69 -27.37 15.59
N GLY A 329 14.11 -26.17 15.60
CA GLY A 329 12.65 -25.97 15.48
C GLY A 329 12.13 -26.02 14.03
N PRO A 330 10.81 -25.98 13.83
CA PRO A 330 10.24 -25.94 12.50
C PRO A 330 10.64 -24.65 11.78
N LEU A 331 10.99 -24.75 10.49
CA LEU A 331 11.36 -23.62 9.66
C LEU A 331 10.15 -22.69 9.45
N VAL A 332 10.40 -21.38 9.35
CA VAL A 332 9.38 -20.39 8.99
C VAL A 332 9.30 -20.25 7.46
N ALA A 333 8.09 -20.27 6.93
CA ALA A 333 7.86 -19.96 5.52
C ALA A 333 8.02 -18.45 5.29
N MET A 334 8.76 -18.05 4.25
CA MET A 334 8.96 -16.66 3.88
C MET A 334 8.54 -16.44 2.42
N GLY A 335 7.95 -15.30 2.14
CA GLY A 335 7.58 -14.89 0.78
C GLY A 335 7.12 -13.42 0.75
N SER A 336 6.95 -12.89 -0.45
CA SER A 336 6.42 -11.53 -0.67
C SER A 336 5.39 -11.51 -1.78
N VAL A 337 4.26 -10.84 -1.53
CA VAL A 337 3.20 -10.63 -2.52
C VAL A 337 3.65 -9.75 -3.68
N LYS A 338 4.72 -8.98 -3.49
CA LYS A 338 5.21 -8.04 -4.50
C LYS A 338 5.70 -8.73 -5.78
N GLY A 339 6.13 -9.97 -5.70
CA GLY A 339 6.40 -10.77 -6.90
C GLY A 339 5.20 -10.96 -7.82
N ASN A 340 3.98 -10.93 -7.27
CA ASN A 340 2.75 -11.14 -8.01
C ASN A 340 2.07 -9.84 -8.48
N ILE A 341 2.16 -8.76 -7.69
CA ILE A 341 1.39 -7.53 -7.92
C ILE A 341 2.26 -6.27 -8.06
N GLY A 342 3.58 -6.41 -8.00
CA GLY A 342 4.49 -5.27 -7.89
C GLY A 342 4.46 -4.63 -6.50
N HIS A 343 5.27 -3.59 -6.33
CA HIS A 343 5.33 -2.81 -5.10
C HIS A 343 4.24 -1.75 -5.08
N THR A 344 3.17 -2.01 -4.37
CA THR A 344 2.01 -1.11 -4.29
C THR A 344 2.22 0.08 -3.34
N LEU A 345 3.47 0.52 -3.16
CA LEU A 345 3.85 1.72 -2.39
C LEU A 345 3.07 1.80 -1.06
N ARG A 346 2.22 2.82 -0.88
CA ARG A 346 1.44 3.02 0.36
C ARG A 346 0.52 1.86 0.73
N ALA A 347 0.06 1.12 -0.27
CA ALA A 347 -0.79 -0.05 -0.05
C ALA A 347 -0.01 -1.35 0.20
N ALA A 348 1.33 -1.34 0.13
CA ALA A 348 2.14 -2.54 0.18
C ALA A 348 1.90 -3.39 1.43
N MET A 349 1.92 -2.77 2.62
CA MET A 349 1.65 -3.49 3.86
C MET A 349 0.19 -3.98 3.96
N ALA A 350 -0.77 -3.20 3.44
CA ALA A 350 -2.16 -3.65 3.40
C ALA A 350 -2.32 -4.89 2.51
N ALA A 351 -1.64 -4.95 1.37
CA ALA A 351 -1.62 -6.14 0.51
C ALA A 351 -1.02 -7.37 1.22
N GLY A 352 0.08 -7.17 1.96
CA GLY A 352 0.68 -8.21 2.79
C GLY A 352 -0.26 -8.72 3.89
N VAL A 353 -0.99 -7.82 4.55
CA VAL A 353 -2.00 -8.19 5.56
C VAL A 353 -3.13 -9.01 4.93
N VAL A 354 -3.61 -8.67 3.73
CA VAL A 354 -4.61 -9.49 3.01
C VAL A 354 -4.08 -10.90 2.78
N LYS A 355 -2.87 -11.02 2.22
CA LYS A 355 -2.28 -12.34 1.95
C LYS A 355 -2.11 -13.16 3.24
N ALA A 356 -1.56 -12.57 4.28
CA ALA A 356 -1.33 -13.25 5.56
C ALA A 356 -2.66 -13.64 6.23
N SER A 357 -3.68 -12.77 6.23
CA SER A 357 -4.99 -13.07 6.80
C SER A 357 -5.70 -14.22 6.06
N LEU A 358 -5.66 -14.21 4.72
CA LEU A 358 -6.22 -15.29 3.92
C LEU A 358 -5.45 -16.60 4.10
N SER A 359 -4.14 -16.54 4.31
CA SER A 359 -3.31 -17.71 4.61
C SER A 359 -3.69 -18.36 5.95
N LEU A 360 -3.92 -17.53 6.98
CA LEU A 360 -4.39 -17.98 8.29
C LEU A 360 -5.80 -18.57 8.20
N PHE A 361 -6.72 -17.87 7.56
CA PHE A 361 -8.13 -18.29 7.45
C PHE A 361 -8.28 -19.62 6.70
N ASN A 362 -7.54 -19.78 5.58
CA ASN A 362 -7.58 -20.99 4.78
C ASN A 362 -6.61 -22.08 5.26
N ARG A 363 -5.76 -21.76 6.24
CA ARG A 363 -4.71 -22.68 6.77
C ARG A 363 -3.78 -23.18 5.67
N VAL A 364 -3.39 -22.30 4.76
CA VAL A 364 -2.51 -22.59 3.62
C VAL A 364 -1.33 -21.63 3.63
N LEU A 365 -0.14 -22.18 3.44
CA LEU A 365 1.06 -21.40 3.13
C LEU A 365 1.08 -21.17 1.61
N PRO A 366 0.93 -19.90 1.16
CA PRO A 366 0.88 -19.58 -0.26
C PRO A 366 2.29 -19.56 -0.86
N PRO A 367 2.46 -19.96 -2.13
CA PRO A 367 3.76 -19.88 -2.78
C PRO A 367 4.11 -18.43 -3.11
N GLN A 368 5.41 -18.17 -3.24
CA GLN A 368 5.90 -17.05 -4.02
C GLN A 368 6.48 -17.53 -5.35
N ILE A 369 6.64 -16.63 -6.31
CA ILE A 369 7.37 -16.92 -7.55
C ILE A 369 8.85 -17.14 -7.15
N PRO A 370 9.40 -18.35 -7.29
CA PRO A 370 10.78 -18.61 -6.89
C PRO A 370 11.73 -17.89 -7.85
N PRO A 371 12.77 -17.21 -7.33
CA PRO A 371 13.82 -16.68 -8.17
C PRO A 371 14.64 -17.82 -8.80
N GLU A 372 15.05 -17.67 -10.06
CA GLU A 372 15.91 -18.64 -10.74
C GLU A 372 17.26 -18.77 -10.03
N HIS A 373 17.80 -17.64 -9.59
CA HIS A 373 19.02 -17.55 -8.79
C HIS A 373 18.68 -16.86 -7.45
N PRO A 374 18.44 -17.64 -6.38
CA PRO A 374 18.18 -17.09 -5.05
C PRO A 374 19.39 -16.33 -4.51
N HIS A 375 19.15 -15.31 -3.69
CA HIS A 375 20.19 -14.54 -3.03
C HIS A 375 21.09 -15.44 -2.16
N ASP A 376 22.41 -15.29 -2.27
CA ASP A 376 23.37 -16.16 -1.55
C ASP A 376 23.14 -16.18 -0.04
N SER A 377 22.77 -15.05 0.56
CA SER A 377 22.48 -14.94 1.99
C SER A 377 21.28 -15.81 2.45
N LEU A 378 20.43 -16.28 1.54
CA LEU A 378 19.37 -17.24 1.89
C LEU A 378 19.92 -18.58 2.35
N ALA A 379 21.16 -18.93 1.96
CA ALA A 379 21.83 -20.11 2.50
C ALA A 379 22.01 -20.02 4.01
N ASN A 380 22.21 -18.82 4.56
CA ASN A 380 22.27 -18.58 6.00
C ASN A 380 20.94 -18.81 6.70
N LEU A 381 19.81 -18.63 5.99
CA LEU A 381 18.47 -18.89 6.51
C LEU A 381 18.06 -20.36 6.49
N ALA A 382 18.80 -21.25 5.83
CA ALA A 382 18.41 -22.64 5.63
C ALA A 382 18.11 -23.41 6.93
N SER A 383 18.63 -22.93 8.06
CA SER A 383 18.35 -23.48 9.40
C SER A 383 17.13 -22.84 10.10
N SER A 384 16.57 -21.77 9.56
CA SER A 384 15.52 -20.98 10.21
C SER A 384 14.31 -20.67 9.34
N ALA A 385 14.51 -20.39 8.05
CA ALA A 385 13.47 -20.02 7.12
C ALA A 385 13.66 -20.66 5.73
N TYR A 386 12.62 -20.65 4.92
CA TYR A 386 12.67 -21.12 3.53
C TYR A 386 11.71 -20.33 2.66
N LEU A 387 12.07 -20.18 1.39
CA LEU A 387 11.15 -19.65 0.37
C LEU A 387 10.21 -20.77 -0.13
N LEU A 388 8.93 -20.48 -0.17
CA LEU A 388 7.92 -21.47 -0.55
C LEU A 388 7.61 -21.39 -2.04
N GLY A 389 8.02 -22.39 -2.83
CA GLY A 389 7.76 -22.46 -4.27
C GLY A 389 6.39 -23.04 -4.63
N GLU A 390 5.75 -23.77 -3.72
CA GLU A 390 4.46 -24.44 -3.94
C GLU A 390 3.52 -24.20 -2.76
N ALA A 391 2.19 -24.15 -3.02
CA ALA A 391 1.21 -24.04 -1.97
C ALA A 391 1.22 -25.31 -1.09
N ARG A 392 1.21 -25.12 0.23
CA ARG A 392 1.22 -26.25 1.19
C ARG A 392 0.17 -26.02 2.28
N PRO A 393 -0.45 -27.10 2.80
CA PRO A 393 -1.24 -27.01 4.02
C PRO A 393 -0.39 -26.44 5.16
N TRP A 394 -0.94 -25.51 5.92
CA TRP A 394 -0.26 -24.95 7.07
C TRP A 394 -0.49 -25.81 8.31
N ILE A 395 0.35 -26.79 8.51
CA ILE A 395 0.30 -27.72 9.64
C ILE A 395 1.11 -27.13 10.80
N THR A 396 0.55 -27.10 11.99
CA THR A 396 1.26 -26.76 13.24
C THR A 396 1.73 -28.06 13.91
N GLY A 397 2.93 -28.04 14.47
CA GLY A 397 3.47 -29.18 15.20
C GLY A 397 2.73 -29.46 16.51
N ASP A 398 2.01 -28.48 17.04
CA ASP A 398 1.16 -28.55 18.22
C ASP A 398 -0.22 -27.99 17.89
N SER A 399 -1.25 -28.81 18.04
CA SER A 399 -2.64 -28.44 17.79
C SER A 399 -3.20 -27.40 18.77
N SER A 400 -2.52 -27.17 19.87
CA SER A 400 -2.89 -26.14 20.87
C SER A 400 -2.32 -24.77 20.56
N SER A 401 -1.30 -24.69 19.70
CA SER A 401 -0.66 -23.44 19.31
C SER A 401 -1.32 -22.84 18.06
N PRO A 402 -1.84 -21.60 18.14
CA PRO A 402 -2.45 -20.94 16.99
C PRO A 402 -1.41 -20.63 15.90
N ARG A 403 -1.83 -20.64 14.65
CA ARG A 403 -1.01 -20.16 13.54
C ARG A 403 -0.79 -18.66 13.64
N ARG A 404 0.43 -18.22 13.34
CA ARG A 404 0.79 -16.81 13.37
C ARG A 404 1.59 -16.42 12.14
N ALA A 405 1.30 -15.23 11.63
CA ALA A 405 2.04 -14.60 10.53
C ALA A 405 2.60 -13.25 10.96
N ALA A 406 3.78 -12.89 10.47
CA ALA A 406 4.34 -11.56 10.58
C ALA A 406 4.36 -10.91 9.19
N VAL A 407 3.84 -9.67 9.08
CA VAL A 407 3.92 -8.85 7.88
C VAL A 407 4.94 -7.76 8.11
N LEU A 408 5.98 -7.73 7.29
CA LEU A 408 7.09 -6.79 7.38
C LEU A 408 6.95 -5.68 6.34
N GLY A 409 7.39 -4.48 6.68
CA GLY A 409 7.54 -3.37 5.76
C GLY A 409 8.70 -2.48 6.19
N ALA A 410 9.45 -1.98 5.23
CA ALA A 410 10.56 -1.07 5.47
C ALA A 410 10.44 0.15 4.56
N ASN A 411 10.48 1.34 5.13
CA ASN A 411 10.49 2.59 4.37
C ASN A 411 11.94 3.01 4.16
N PHE A 412 12.37 3.00 2.91
CA PHE A 412 13.67 3.56 2.54
C PHE A 412 13.53 5.06 2.49
N ASP A 413 14.33 5.77 3.28
CA ASP A 413 14.39 7.23 3.18
C ASP A 413 15.07 7.59 1.85
N ALA A 414 14.24 7.98 0.90
CA ALA A 414 14.66 8.36 -0.43
C ALA A 414 15.39 9.71 -0.48
N THR A 415 15.55 10.39 0.65
CA THR A 415 16.18 11.70 0.70
C THR A 415 17.71 11.64 0.70
N ASP A 416 18.28 10.43 0.77
CA ASP A 416 19.73 10.25 0.61
C ASP A 416 20.07 9.41 -0.63
N PRO A 417 20.15 10.02 -1.83
CA PRO A 417 20.47 9.34 -3.08
C PRO A 417 21.93 8.91 -3.19
N VAL A 418 22.81 9.27 -2.25
CA VAL A 418 24.27 9.11 -2.38
C VAL A 418 24.81 8.00 -1.48
N GLY A 419 24.00 7.02 -1.10
CA GLY A 419 24.52 5.79 -0.48
C GLY A 419 25.03 5.97 0.94
N ALA A 420 24.74 7.04 1.60
CA ALA A 420 24.63 6.97 3.01
C ALA A 420 23.41 6.09 3.26
N ALA A 421 23.62 4.86 3.65
CA ALA A 421 22.62 4.12 4.38
C ALA A 421 22.03 5.13 5.36
N ALA A 422 20.83 5.65 5.01
CA ALA A 422 20.25 6.71 5.79
C ALA A 422 20.19 6.17 7.21
N LYS A 423 20.94 6.79 8.10
CA LYS A 423 20.90 6.44 9.51
C LYS A 423 19.47 6.74 9.95
N GLY A 424 18.59 5.72 9.85
CA GLY A 424 17.26 5.89 10.33
C GLY A 424 16.13 5.45 9.43
N GLY A 425 16.22 4.32 8.76
CA GLY A 425 15.08 3.67 8.11
C GLY A 425 13.94 3.45 9.10
N ARG A 426 12.71 3.62 8.64
CA ARG A 426 11.52 3.25 9.41
C ARG A 426 11.07 1.88 8.98
N SER A 427 10.76 1.03 9.93
CA SER A 427 10.19 -0.29 9.67
C SER A 427 8.88 -0.46 10.43
N ALA A 428 8.03 -1.34 9.93
CA ALA A 428 6.82 -1.75 10.61
C ALA A 428 6.66 -3.26 10.56
N VAL A 429 6.06 -3.79 11.61
CA VAL A 429 5.71 -5.20 11.73
C VAL A 429 4.28 -5.31 12.24
N ILE A 430 3.50 -6.15 11.57
CA ILE A 430 2.15 -6.52 12.00
C ILE A 430 2.13 -8.01 12.28
N VAL A 431 1.80 -8.40 13.50
CA VAL A 431 1.64 -9.81 13.88
C VAL A 431 0.16 -10.16 13.85
N LEU A 432 -0.15 -11.18 13.06
CA LEU A 432 -1.48 -11.73 12.90
C LEU A 432 -1.55 -13.15 13.48
N GLU A 433 -2.71 -13.52 14.01
CA GLU A 433 -2.99 -14.85 14.57
C GLU A 433 -4.31 -15.38 14.04
N GLU A 434 -4.41 -16.67 13.82
CA GLU A 434 -5.70 -17.29 13.46
C GLU A 434 -6.70 -17.16 14.61
N GLU A 435 -7.98 -16.95 14.27
CA GLU A 435 -9.05 -17.09 15.27
C GLU A 435 -9.17 -18.56 15.63
N PRO A 436 -9.02 -18.93 16.92
CA PRO A 436 -9.26 -20.29 17.37
C PRO A 436 -10.70 -20.70 17.05
N GLU A 437 -10.89 -21.86 16.44
CA GLU A 437 -12.23 -22.40 16.27
C GLU A 437 -12.91 -22.49 17.62
N VAL A 438 -14.08 -21.87 17.74
CA VAL A 438 -14.96 -22.13 18.87
C VAL A 438 -15.36 -23.59 18.76
N ARG A 439 -14.70 -24.45 19.52
CA ARG A 439 -15.11 -25.85 19.64
C ARG A 439 -16.51 -25.83 20.27
N SER A 440 -17.51 -26.02 19.40
CA SER A 440 -18.91 -26.21 19.80
C SER A 440 -19.10 -27.54 20.50
#